data_20ad222b626ff5cae4eaab51586cdc6a
#
_entry.id   20ad222b626ff5cae4eaab51586cdc6a
#
_cell.length_a   1.000
_cell.length_b   1.000
_cell.length_c   1.000
_cell.angle_alpha   90.00
_cell.angle_beta   90.00
_cell.angle_gamma   90.00
#
_symmetry.space_group_name_H-M   'P 1'
#
loop_
_entity.id
_entity.type
_entity.pdbx_description
1 polymer ?
#
loop_
_entity_poly.entity_id
_entity_poly.type
_entity_poly.pdbx_seq_one_letter_code
_entity_poly.pdbx_strand_id
1 'polypeptide(L)'
;MAGTIHAWFQDVMKMNDLIVLNKPYGVICQFSAHEKYGCLKDYVALPDFYPAGRLDTDSEGLLLLTNDGRLQARIADPKFKLEKTYWAQVEGSPDEAKLDMLWRGVDLGDFVTRPAKVRVLEAGEADVLWPRVPPIRVRKSVPDFWVEIRISEGKNRQVRRMTAKAGFPCLRLVRVAIGRLNLFDLGLALGQWTFAPHKP
;
A
#
# COMPACT_ATOMS: atom_id res chain seq x y z
N MET A 1 -10.66 37.75 10.95
CA MET A 1 -10.60 36.34 11.42
C MET A 1 -10.06 35.32 10.42
N ALA A 2 -9.95 35.63 9.14
CA ALA A 2 -9.38 34.71 8.12
C ALA A 2 -7.84 34.52 8.19
N GLY A 3 -7.10 35.51 8.69
CA GLY A 3 -5.64 35.44 8.77
C GLY A 3 -5.08 34.47 9.82
N THR A 4 -5.81 34.23 10.89
CA THR A 4 -5.34 33.39 12.00
C THR A 4 -5.41 31.88 11.65
N ILE A 5 -6.43 31.48 10.89
CA ILE A 5 -6.60 30.07 10.45
C ILE A 5 -5.54 29.73 9.40
N HIS A 6 -5.22 30.66 8.52
CA HIS A 6 -4.21 30.45 7.46
C HIS A 6 -2.79 30.35 8.05
N ALA A 7 -2.46 31.16 9.03
CA ALA A 7 -1.17 31.09 9.73
C ALA A 7 -1.02 29.81 10.54
N TRP A 8 -2.05 29.39 11.27
CA TRP A 8 -2.06 28.12 12.01
C TRP A 8 -1.89 26.92 11.06
N PHE A 9 -2.61 26.93 9.92
CA PHE A 9 -2.49 25.87 8.91
C PHE A 9 -1.08 25.79 8.32
N GLN A 10 -0.43 26.94 8.07
CA GLN A 10 0.96 26.98 7.60
C GLN A 10 1.96 26.51 8.66
N ASP A 11 1.74 26.80 9.94
CA ASP A 11 2.61 26.34 11.02
C ASP A 11 2.47 24.82 11.25
N VAL A 12 1.25 24.29 11.19
CA VAL A 12 0.99 22.83 11.24
C VAL A 12 1.64 22.13 10.04
N MET A 13 1.62 22.72 8.85
CA MET A 13 2.28 22.18 7.66
C MET A 13 3.81 22.21 7.76
N LYS A 14 4.38 23.20 8.46
CA LYS A 14 5.84 23.25 8.73
C LYS A 14 6.29 22.21 9.76
N MET A 15 5.41 21.79 10.64
CA MET A 15 5.69 20.78 11.67
C MET A 15 5.48 19.34 11.19
N ASN A 16 4.65 19.15 10.17
CA ASN A 16 4.28 17.83 9.67
C ASN A 16 4.68 17.69 8.19
N ASP A 17 5.76 16.98 7.96
CA ASP A 17 6.36 16.74 6.65
C ASP A 17 5.88 15.44 5.98
N LEU A 18 4.94 14.73 6.61
CA LEU A 18 4.47 13.42 6.16
C LEU A 18 2.96 13.26 6.38
N ILE A 19 2.26 12.81 5.34
CA ILE A 19 0.86 12.40 5.43
C ILE A 19 0.68 10.94 5.03
N VAL A 20 -0.35 10.32 5.57
CA VAL A 20 -0.83 8.98 5.25
C VAL A 20 -2.17 9.09 4.57
N LEU A 21 -2.28 8.54 3.37
CA LEU A 21 -3.52 8.42 2.62
C LEU A 21 -3.93 6.94 2.57
N ASN A 22 -5.20 6.65 2.84
CA ASN A 22 -5.80 5.37 2.49
C ASN A 22 -6.24 5.41 1.03
N LYS A 23 -5.33 5.02 0.11
CA LYS A 23 -5.51 5.14 -1.34
C LYS A 23 -6.56 4.15 -1.86
N PRO A 24 -7.60 4.62 -2.55
CA PRO A 24 -8.57 3.74 -3.20
C PRO A 24 -8.01 2.97 -4.39
N TYR A 25 -8.71 1.89 -4.76
CA TYR A 25 -8.56 1.22 -6.05
C TYR A 25 -8.87 2.19 -7.20
N GLY A 26 -8.17 2.03 -8.33
CA GLY A 26 -8.41 2.85 -9.51
C GLY A 26 -7.81 4.26 -9.47
N VAL A 27 -7.02 4.57 -8.43
CA VAL A 27 -6.33 5.86 -8.28
C VAL A 27 -4.86 5.72 -8.60
N ILE A 28 -4.35 6.55 -9.51
CA ILE A 28 -2.92 6.61 -9.85
C ILE A 28 -2.14 7.49 -8.85
N CYS A 29 -0.89 7.12 -8.58
CA CYS A 29 -0.01 7.87 -7.67
C CYS A 29 0.63 9.09 -8.35
N GLN A 30 -0.19 10.01 -8.86
CA GLN A 30 0.23 11.29 -9.43
C GLN A 30 -0.88 12.34 -9.24
N PHE A 31 -0.51 13.62 -9.28
CA PHE A 31 -1.45 14.74 -9.14
C PHE A 31 -2.03 15.21 -10.46
N SER A 32 -1.41 14.86 -11.59
CA SER A 32 -1.96 15.18 -12.92
C SER A 32 -3.20 14.36 -13.20
N ALA A 33 -4.20 15.00 -13.80
CA ALA A 33 -5.42 14.32 -14.23
C ALA A 33 -5.11 13.21 -15.26
N HIS A 34 -5.93 12.17 -15.25
CA HIS A 34 -5.82 11.05 -16.16
C HIS A 34 -7.20 10.71 -16.73
N GLU A 35 -7.28 10.41 -18.02
CA GLU A 35 -8.57 10.18 -18.73
C GLU A 35 -9.40 9.04 -18.14
N LYS A 36 -8.75 8.00 -17.61
CA LYS A 36 -9.41 6.74 -17.19
C LYS A 36 -9.44 6.54 -15.68
N TYR A 37 -8.52 7.12 -14.93
CA TYR A 37 -8.31 6.83 -13.51
C TYR A 37 -8.37 8.09 -12.67
N GLY A 38 -8.85 7.97 -11.43
CA GLY A 38 -8.69 8.99 -10.43
C GLY A 38 -7.22 9.31 -10.14
N CYS A 39 -6.92 10.47 -9.63
CA CYS A 39 -5.56 10.90 -9.30
C CYS A 39 -5.47 11.39 -7.84
N LEU A 40 -4.26 11.64 -7.34
CA LEU A 40 -4.08 12.07 -5.95
C LEU A 40 -4.70 13.44 -5.66
N LYS A 41 -4.84 14.30 -6.67
CA LYS A 41 -5.48 15.62 -6.53
C LYS A 41 -6.94 15.52 -6.07
N ASP A 42 -7.61 14.40 -6.39
CA ASP A 42 -9.01 14.19 -6.02
C ASP A 42 -9.18 13.91 -4.51
N TYR A 43 -8.10 13.59 -3.81
CA TYR A 43 -8.08 13.19 -2.40
C TYR A 43 -7.25 14.12 -1.52
N VAL A 44 -6.14 14.62 -2.04
CA VAL A 44 -5.17 15.44 -1.27
C VAL A 44 -5.02 16.80 -1.95
N ALA A 45 -5.61 17.82 -1.33
CA ALA A 45 -5.57 19.20 -1.81
C ALA A 45 -4.41 20.03 -1.22
N LEU A 46 -3.39 19.36 -0.65
CA LEU A 46 -2.22 20.04 -0.10
C LEU A 46 -1.17 20.29 -1.18
N PRO A 47 -0.67 21.53 -1.32
CA PRO A 47 0.44 21.82 -2.22
C PRO A 47 1.74 21.19 -1.70
N ASP A 48 2.67 20.95 -2.62
CA ASP A 48 4.04 20.51 -2.35
C ASP A 48 4.22 19.14 -1.66
N PHE A 49 3.16 18.36 -1.48
CA PHE A 49 3.25 16.99 -1.03
C PHE A 49 3.32 16.03 -2.22
N TYR A 50 4.33 15.15 -2.23
CA TYR A 50 4.56 14.18 -3.29
C TYR A 50 4.62 12.75 -2.74
N PRO A 51 4.20 11.73 -3.51
CA PRO A 51 4.24 10.35 -3.07
C PRO A 51 5.66 9.90 -2.71
N ALA A 52 5.82 9.33 -1.52
CA ALA A 52 7.03 8.66 -1.08
C ALA A 52 6.97 7.18 -1.48
N GLY A 53 7.39 6.89 -2.69
CA GLY A 53 7.14 5.62 -3.36
C GLY A 53 5.75 5.59 -4.02
N ARG A 54 5.47 4.49 -4.71
CA ARG A 54 4.21 4.32 -5.44
C ARG A 54 3.43 3.12 -4.95
N LEU A 55 2.15 3.13 -5.24
CA LEU A 55 1.24 2.03 -5.13
C LEU A 55 0.52 1.91 -6.48
N ASP A 56 0.43 0.72 -7.04
CA ASP A 56 -0.18 0.52 -8.35
C ASP A 56 -1.64 0.98 -8.38
N THR A 57 -2.15 1.31 -9.55
CA THR A 57 -3.53 1.76 -9.74
C THR A 57 -4.54 0.74 -9.23
N ASP A 58 -4.25 -0.55 -9.43
CA ASP A 58 -5.06 -1.69 -9.00
C ASP A 58 -4.76 -2.17 -7.57
N SER A 59 -3.98 -1.41 -6.80
CA SER A 59 -3.66 -1.69 -5.40
C SER A 59 -4.19 -0.58 -4.50
N GLU A 60 -4.53 -0.93 -3.25
CA GLU A 60 -5.24 -0.09 -2.29
C GLU A 60 -4.40 0.11 -1.02
N GLY A 61 -4.81 1.04 -0.17
CA GLY A 61 -4.33 1.18 1.19
C GLY A 61 -3.27 2.25 1.37
N LEU A 62 -2.38 2.04 2.32
CA LEU A 62 -1.46 3.04 2.85
C LEU A 62 -0.49 3.57 1.79
N LEU A 63 -0.64 4.84 1.48
CA LEU A 63 0.29 5.62 0.66
C LEU A 63 0.82 6.79 1.49
N LEU A 64 2.15 6.96 1.50
CA LEU A 64 2.80 8.09 2.13
C LEU A 64 3.06 9.21 1.11
N LEU A 65 2.81 10.46 1.51
CA LEU A 65 3.21 11.64 0.76
C LEU A 65 3.98 12.59 1.68
N THR A 66 4.97 13.27 1.14
CA THR A 66 5.81 14.19 1.92
C THR A 66 6.25 15.37 1.08
N ASN A 67 6.52 16.50 1.73
CA ASN A 67 7.16 17.67 1.16
C ASN A 67 8.69 17.70 1.43
N ASP A 68 9.22 16.70 2.17
CA ASP A 68 10.66 16.53 2.42
C ASP A 68 11.25 15.50 1.44
N GLY A 69 12.07 15.97 0.49
CA GLY A 69 12.73 15.11 -0.50
C GLY A 69 13.71 14.09 0.12
N ARG A 70 14.32 14.36 1.29
CA ARG A 70 15.18 13.41 1.99
C ARG A 70 14.36 12.29 2.61
N LEU A 71 13.22 12.64 3.22
CA LEU A 71 12.29 11.65 3.77
C LEU A 71 11.68 10.81 2.65
N GLN A 72 11.29 11.44 1.52
CA GLN A 72 10.80 10.74 0.33
C GLN A 72 11.80 9.67 -0.14
N ALA A 73 13.08 10.04 -0.28
CA ALA A 73 14.14 9.11 -0.67
C ALA A 73 14.30 7.96 0.34
N ARG A 74 14.26 8.25 1.65
CA ARG A 74 14.37 7.22 2.70
C ARG A 74 13.22 6.21 2.67
N ILE A 75 12.02 6.66 2.36
CA ILE A 75 10.83 5.78 2.29
C ILE A 75 10.85 4.96 1.00
N ALA A 76 11.19 5.58 -0.13
CA ALA A 76 11.08 4.97 -1.45
C ALA A 76 12.26 4.05 -1.80
N ASP A 77 13.48 4.40 -1.39
CA ASP A 77 14.70 3.70 -1.80
C ASP A 77 14.85 2.35 -1.06
N PRO A 78 14.93 1.23 -1.79
CA PRO A 78 15.08 -0.12 -1.22
C PRO A 78 16.34 -0.31 -0.36
N LYS A 79 17.36 0.56 -0.49
CA LYS A 79 18.58 0.49 0.34
C LYS A 79 18.30 0.67 1.84
N PHE A 80 17.26 1.42 2.19
CA PHE A 80 16.86 1.64 3.59
C PHE A 80 16.05 0.49 4.19
N LYS A 81 15.69 -0.52 3.38
CA LYS A 81 15.01 -1.76 3.81
C LYS A 81 13.74 -1.53 4.64
N LEU A 82 13.05 -0.41 4.41
CA LEU A 82 11.82 -0.12 5.11
C LEU A 82 10.75 -1.17 4.78
N GLU A 83 10.34 -1.93 5.80
CA GLU A 83 9.38 -3.03 5.65
C GLU A 83 8.00 -2.48 5.23
N LYS A 84 7.38 -3.16 4.28
CA LYS A 84 6.03 -2.88 3.79
C LYS A 84 5.19 -4.13 3.98
N THR A 85 4.05 -3.99 4.63
CA THR A 85 3.12 -5.09 4.88
C THR A 85 1.94 -4.99 3.93
N TYR A 86 1.67 -6.10 3.26
CA TYR A 86 0.56 -6.22 2.33
C TYR A 86 -0.37 -7.35 2.75
N TRP A 87 -1.67 -7.12 2.62
CA TRP A 87 -2.67 -8.16 2.62
C TRP A 87 -3.10 -8.42 1.18
N ALA A 88 -2.93 -9.66 0.74
CA ALA A 88 -3.26 -10.09 -0.61
C ALA A 88 -4.36 -11.16 -0.56
N GLN A 89 -5.49 -10.89 -1.20
CA GLN A 89 -6.48 -11.91 -1.53
C GLN A 89 -6.00 -12.63 -2.78
N VAL A 90 -5.86 -13.94 -2.70
CA VAL A 90 -5.29 -14.75 -3.77
C VAL A 90 -6.17 -15.94 -4.08
N GLU A 91 -6.19 -16.38 -5.35
CA GLU A 91 -6.88 -17.60 -5.77
C GLU A 91 -6.16 -18.85 -5.27
N GLY A 92 -6.92 -19.88 -4.90
CA GLY A 92 -6.44 -21.18 -4.46
C GLY A 92 -6.72 -21.46 -2.99
N SER A 93 -6.08 -22.48 -2.47
CA SER A 93 -6.08 -22.84 -1.05
C SER A 93 -4.67 -22.76 -0.49
N PRO A 94 -4.48 -22.49 0.80
CA PRO A 94 -3.16 -22.48 1.42
C PRO A 94 -2.41 -23.79 1.16
N ASP A 95 -1.14 -23.66 0.76
CA ASP A 95 -0.23 -24.75 0.45
C ASP A 95 1.14 -24.39 1.01
N GLU A 96 1.63 -25.16 1.97
CA GLU A 96 2.87 -24.87 2.69
C GLU A 96 4.09 -24.77 1.77
N ALA A 97 4.21 -25.69 0.79
CA ALA A 97 5.36 -25.69 -0.13
C ALA A 97 5.39 -24.44 -0.99
N LYS A 98 4.23 -23.96 -1.44
CA LYS A 98 4.09 -22.73 -2.22
C LYS A 98 4.32 -21.48 -1.35
N LEU A 99 3.84 -21.46 -0.12
CA LEU A 99 4.11 -20.37 0.82
C LEU A 99 5.58 -20.30 1.18
N ASP A 100 6.26 -21.44 1.32
CA ASP A 100 7.69 -21.53 1.58
C ASP A 100 8.53 -20.93 0.42
N MET A 101 8.07 -21.02 -0.83
CA MET A 101 8.71 -20.31 -1.95
C MET A 101 8.74 -18.81 -1.72
N LEU A 102 7.65 -18.20 -1.21
CA LEU A 102 7.59 -16.78 -0.90
C LEU A 102 8.55 -16.42 0.24
N TRP A 103 8.65 -17.30 1.23
CA TRP A 103 9.55 -17.17 2.38
C TRP A 103 11.03 -17.13 1.96
N ARG A 104 11.43 -18.03 1.07
CA ARG A 104 12.85 -18.14 0.61
C ARG A 104 13.25 -17.07 -0.38
N GLY A 105 12.27 -16.47 -1.04
CA GLY A 105 12.49 -15.59 -2.19
C GLY A 105 12.20 -16.29 -3.50
N VAL A 106 11.69 -15.51 -4.44
CA VAL A 106 11.15 -16.01 -5.72
C VAL A 106 11.97 -15.45 -6.88
N ASP A 107 12.38 -16.32 -7.79
CA ASP A 107 12.94 -15.92 -9.07
C ASP A 107 11.81 -15.46 -10.01
N LEU A 108 11.79 -14.16 -10.31
CA LEU A 108 10.83 -13.52 -11.19
C LEU A 108 11.32 -13.37 -12.64
N GLY A 109 12.52 -13.93 -12.93
CA GLY A 109 13.15 -13.92 -14.23
C GLY A 109 14.08 -12.73 -14.47
N ASP A 110 13.62 -11.53 -14.12
CA ASP A 110 14.43 -10.28 -14.18
C ASP A 110 15.19 -10.00 -12.89
N PHE A 111 14.74 -10.57 -11.76
CA PHE A 111 15.44 -10.54 -10.48
C PHE A 111 14.91 -11.62 -9.54
N VAL A 112 15.76 -12.01 -8.57
CA VAL A 112 15.34 -12.84 -7.44
C VAL A 112 14.95 -11.93 -6.28
N THR A 113 13.76 -12.15 -5.70
CA THR A 113 13.29 -11.35 -4.57
C THR A 113 14.05 -11.72 -3.30
N ARG A 114 14.11 -10.79 -2.35
CA ARG A 114 14.55 -11.13 -1.00
C ARG A 114 13.52 -12.04 -0.33
N PRO A 115 13.93 -12.81 0.72
CA PRO A 115 13.00 -13.50 1.58
C PRO A 115 11.89 -12.57 2.10
N ALA A 116 10.65 -13.04 2.06
CA ALA A 116 9.50 -12.34 2.61
C ALA A 116 9.01 -13.01 3.89
N LYS A 117 8.44 -12.27 4.84
CA LYS A 117 7.66 -12.88 5.93
C LYS A 117 6.24 -13.09 5.41
N VAL A 118 5.73 -14.29 5.58
CA VAL A 118 4.43 -14.68 5.01
C VAL A 118 3.61 -15.40 6.07
N ARG A 119 2.33 -15.07 6.20
CA ARG A 119 1.36 -15.86 6.98
C ARG A 119 0.00 -15.84 6.30
N VAL A 120 -0.74 -16.90 6.43
CA VAL A 120 -2.17 -16.91 6.07
C VAL A 120 -2.94 -16.12 7.14
N LEU A 121 -3.88 -15.26 6.73
CA LEU A 121 -4.76 -14.57 7.65
C LEU A 121 -5.78 -15.56 8.22
N GLU A 122 -6.18 -15.33 9.46
CA GLU A 122 -7.26 -16.08 10.08
C GLU A 122 -8.62 -15.73 9.45
N ALA A 123 -9.58 -16.61 9.61
CA ALA A 123 -10.94 -16.38 9.12
C ALA A 123 -11.53 -15.11 9.77
N GLY A 124 -12.04 -14.20 8.96
CA GLY A 124 -12.60 -12.94 9.42
C GLY A 124 -11.58 -11.82 9.69
N GLU A 125 -10.28 -12.10 9.71
CA GLU A 125 -9.26 -11.06 9.95
C GLU A 125 -9.30 -9.97 8.88
N ALA A 126 -9.60 -10.32 7.64
CA ALA A 126 -9.71 -9.36 6.53
C ALA A 126 -11.03 -8.61 6.48
N ASP A 127 -12.01 -8.91 7.34
CA ASP A 127 -13.34 -8.26 7.35
C ASP A 127 -13.27 -6.81 7.82
N VAL A 128 -12.15 -6.39 8.41
CA VAL A 128 -11.87 -4.98 8.74
C VAL A 128 -11.63 -4.12 7.49
N LEU A 129 -11.39 -4.73 6.33
CA LEU A 129 -11.20 -4.02 5.09
C LEU A 129 -12.52 -3.52 4.53
N TRP A 130 -12.49 -2.36 3.92
CA TRP A 130 -13.62 -1.76 3.20
C TRP A 130 -14.04 -2.58 1.98
N PRO A 131 -15.32 -2.50 1.57
CA PRO A 131 -15.78 -3.09 0.31
C PRO A 131 -15.01 -2.48 -0.89
N ARG A 132 -14.54 -3.32 -1.79
CA ARG A 132 -13.87 -2.85 -3.00
C ARG A 132 -14.88 -2.48 -4.08
N VAL A 133 -14.67 -1.31 -4.71
CA VAL A 133 -15.44 -0.84 -5.86
C VAL A 133 -14.49 -0.64 -7.05
N PRO A 134 -14.76 -1.28 -8.21
CA PRO A 134 -15.74 -2.34 -8.45
C PRO A 134 -15.43 -3.61 -7.66
N PRO A 135 -16.42 -4.48 -7.37
CA PRO A 135 -16.19 -5.71 -6.63
C PRO A 135 -15.21 -6.64 -7.39
N ILE A 136 -14.55 -7.50 -6.64
CA ILE A 136 -13.63 -8.48 -7.22
C ILE A 136 -14.44 -9.49 -8.04
N ARG A 137 -13.96 -9.84 -9.22
CA ARG A 137 -14.50 -10.94 -9.99
C ARG A 137 -14.04 -12.26 -9.37
N VAL A 138 -14.90 -12.86 -8.56
CA VAL A 138 -14.64 -14.18 -7.96
C VAL A 138 -15.08 -15.27 -8.93
N ARG A 139 -14.25 -16.30 -9.11
CA ARG A 139 -14.62 -17.51 -9.82
C ARG A 139 -15.29 -18.47 -8.83
N LYS A 140 -16.57 -18.80 -9.03
CA LYS A 140 -17.34 -19.66 -8.10
C LYS A 140 -16.70 -21.03 -7.85
N SER A 141 -15.89 -21.55 -8.77
CA SER A 141 -15.25 -22.86 -8.70
C SER A 141 -13.82 -22.83 -8.14
N VAL A 142 -13.28 -21.67 -7.84
CA VAL A 142 -11.91 -21.54 -7.32
C VAL A 142 -12.00 -20.85 -5.96
N PRO A 143 -11.55 -21.50 -4.88
CA PRO A 143 -11.48 -20.86 -3.58
C PRO A 143 -10.49 -19.71 -3.58
N ASP A 144 -10.60 -18.82 -2.62
CA ASP A 144 -9.63 -17.77 -2.36
C ASP A 144 -9.33 -17.68 -0.86
N PHE A 145 -8.19 -17.09 -0.54
CA PHE A 145 -7.79 -16.84 0.84
C PHE A 145 -6.95 -15.58 0.93
N TRP A 146 -6.77 -15.08 2.15
CA TRP A 146 -5.94 -13.94 2.42
C TRP A 146 -4.58 -14.33 2.97
N VAL A 147 -3.54 -13.65 2.49
CA VAL A 147 -2.16 -13.83 2.94
C VAL A 147 -1.53 -12.47 3.25
N GLU A 148 -0.89 -12.37 4.42
CA GLU A 148 -0.03 -11.25 4.75
C GLU A 148 1.37 -11.51 4.22
N ILE A 149 1.92 -10.54 3.51
CA ILE A 149 3.27 -10.59 2.93
C ILE A 149 4.02 -9.33 3.35
N ARG A 150 5.15 -9.50 4.04
CA ARG A 150 6.03 -8.39 4.42
C ARG A 150 7.33 -8.47 3.63
N ILE A 151 7.65 -7.36 2.96
CA ILE A 151 8.85 -7.22 2.12
C ILE A 151 9.61 -5.95 2.49
N SER A 152 10.95 -5.97 2.34
CA SER A 152 11.83 -4.81 2.56
C SER A 152 12.31 -4.16 1.26
N GLU A 153 11.73 -4.50 0.16
CA GLU A 153 11.98 -3.97 -1.18
C GLU A 153 10.67 -3.45 -1.79
N GLY A 154 10.64 -3.07 -3.04
CA GLY A 154 9.41 -2.51 -3.64
C GLY A 154 9.58 -2.34 -5.14
N LYS A 155 9.86 -3.46 -5.83
CA LYS A 155 9.97 -3.46 -7.28
C LYS A 155 8.59 -3.48 -7.94
N ASN A 156 8.56 -3.16 -9.22
CA ASN A 156 7.31 -3.07 -9.98
C ASN A 156 6.46 -4.33 -9.82
N ARG A 157 5.23 -4.16 -9.32
CA ARG A 157 4.22 -5.21 -9.10
C ARG A 157 4.73 -6.45 -8.37
N GLN A 158 5.73 -6.26 -7.50
CA GLN A 158 6.51 -7.36 -6.91
C GLN A 158 5.62 -8.38 -6.20
N VAL A 159 4.77 -7.97 -5.26
CA VAL A 159 3.91 -8.90 -4.50
C VAL A 159 3.00 -9.69 -5.43
N ARG A 160 2.37 -9.05 -6.41
CA ARG A 160 1.52 -9.73 -7.40
C ARG A 160 2.27 -10.75 -8.24
N ARG A 161 3.51 -10.43 -8.62
CA ARG A 161 4.38 -11.34 -9.38
C ARG A 161 4.83 -12.51 -8.52
N MET A 162 5.19 -12.26 -7.26
CA MET A 162 5.58 -13.28 -6.29
C MET A 162 4.45 -14.29 -6.07
N THR A 163 3.26 -13.82 -5.74
CA THR A 163 2.10 -14.68 -5.49
C THR A 163 1.70 -15.48 -6.74
N ALA A 164 1.67 -14.84 -7.91
CA ALA A 164 1.38 -15.52 -9.17
C ALA A 164 2.42 -16.62 -9.49
N LYS A 165 3.72 -16.35 -9.27
CA LYS A 165 4.79 -17.33 -9.49
C LYS A 165 4.71 -18.51 -8.53
N ALA A 166 4.25 -18.28 -7.29
CA ALA A 166 3.97 -19.34 -6.33
C ALA A 166 2.65 -20.11 -6.61
N GLY A 167 1.92 -19.74 -7.68
CA GLY A 167 0.66 -20.39 -8.05
C GLY A 167 -0.57 -19.86 -7.32
N PHE A 168 -0.49 -18.64 -6.78
CA PHE A 168 -1.56 -17.92 -6.10
C PHE A 168 -1.86 -16.58 -6.81
N PRO A 169 -2.63 -16.55 -7.91
CA PRO A 169 -2.98 -15.31 -8.58
C PRO A 169 -3.63 -14.29 -7.65
N CYS A 170 -3.14 -13.05 -7.64
CA CYS A 170 -3.59 -12.01 -6.74
C CYS A 170 -4.85 -11.31 -7.28
N LEU A 171 -5.94 -11.41 -6.53
CA LEU A 171 -7.24 -10.78 -6.82
C LEU A 171 -7.31 -9.35 -6.28
N ARG A 172 -6.87 -9.16 -5.04
CA ARG A 172 -6.86 -7.87 -4.33
C ARG A 172 -5.54 -7.68 -3.59
N LEU A 173 -5.02 -6.46 -3.59
CA LEU A 173 -3.79 -6.14 -2.88
C LEU A 173 -3.96 -4.84 -2.10
N VAL A 174 -3.82 -4.92 -0.78
CA VAL A 174 -3.92 -3.79 0.13
C VAL A 174 -2.62 -3.63 0.89
N ARG A 175 -1.96 -2.48 0.80
CA ARG A 175 -0.83 -2.18 1.67
C ARG A 175 -1.33 -1.65 2.99
N VAL A 176 -1.18 -2.43 4.05
CA VAL A 176 -1.72 -2.11 5.38
C VAL A 176 -0.71 -1.39 6.26
N ALA A 177 0.60 -1.56 6.03
CA ALA A 177 1.61 -0.87 6.83
C ALA A 177 2.89 -0.53 6.04
N ILE A 178 3.60 0.52 6.51
CA ILE A 178 4.97 0.89 6.12
C ILE A 178 5.73 1.21 7.40
N GLY A 179 6.76 0.42 7.72
CA GLY A 179 7.48 0.52 8.99
C GLY A 179 6.53 0.37 10.16
N ARG A 180 6.47 1.39 11.03
CA ARG A 180 5.58 1.44 12.20
C ARG A 180 4.21 2.07 11.92
N LEU A 181 4.00 2.66 10.74
CA LEU A 181 2.73 3.24 10.37
C LEU A 181 1.80 2.13 9.88
N ASN A 182 0.69 1.92 10.59
CA ASN A 182 -0.33 0.94 10.26
C ASN A 182 -1.65 1.66 9.97
N LEU A 183 -2.31 1.27 8.90
CA LEU A 183 -3.54 1.91 8.42
C LEU A 183 -4.70 1.75 9.43
N PHE A 184 -4.78 0.62 10.09
CA PHE A 184 -5.85 0.32 11.05
C PHE A 184 -5.71 1.15 12.34
N ASP A 185 -4.47 1.39 12.80
CA ASP A 185 -4.20 2.22 13.97
C ASP A 185 -4.60 3.69 13.74
N LEU A 186 -4.61 4.13 12.47
CA LEU A 186 -4.97 5.49 12.10
C LEU A 186 -6.48 5.69 11.88
N GLY A 187 -7.27 4.63 11.83
CA GLY A 187 -8.72 4.70 11.65
C GLY A 187 -9.18 5.38 10.35
N LEU A 188 -8.33 5.40 9.31
CA LEU A 188 -8.62 6.12 8.07
C LEU A 188 -9.60 5.36 7.18
N ALA A 189 -10.74 5.96 6.91
CA ALA A 189 -11.64 5.48 5.88
C ALA A 189 -11.00 5.58 4.47
N LEU A 190 -11.57 4.87 3.52
CA LEU A 190 -11.09 4.86 2.13
C LEU A 190 -11.09 6.28 1.53
N GLY A 191 -10.00 6.70 0.95
CA GLY A 191 -9.81 8.03 0.38
C GLY A 191 -9.48 9.12 1.40
N GLN A 192 -9.53 8.84 2.69
CA GLN A 192 -9.15 9.79 3.73
C GLN A 192 -7.63 9.81 3.95
N TRP A 193 -7.13 10.94 4.43
CA TRP A 193 -5.74 11.12 4.80
C TRP A 193 -5.62 11.88 6.14
N THR A 194 -4.47 11.71 6.79
CA THR A 194 -4.10 12.46 7.99
C THR A 194 -2.60 12.72 8.01
N PHE A 195 -2.14 13.64 8.83
CA PHE A 195 -0.72 13.75 9.14
C PHE A 195 -0.24 12.52 9.91
N ALA A 196 0.95 12.04 9.56
CA ALA A 196 1.51 10.90 10.24
C ALA A 196 1.86 11.25 11.69
N PRO A 197 1.50 10.41 12.68
CA PRO A 197 1.81 10.66 14.10
C PRO A 197 3.31 10.55 14.41
N HIS A 198 4.05 9.87 13.55
CA HIS A 198 5.50 9.67 13.61
C HIS A 198 6.06 9.26 12.23
N LYS A 199 7.37 9.31 12.06
CA LYS A 199 8.04 8.79 10.86
C LYS A 199 8.03 7.25 10.86
N PRO A 200 7.95 6.61 9.67
CA PRO A 200 7.85 5.15 9.53
C PRO A 200 9.11 4.41 9.94
#